data_a699df4bc0dcfb4a1b4b0c528210bd5b
#
_entry.id   a699df4bc0dcfb4a1b4b0c528210bd5b
#
_cell.length_a   1.000
_cell.length_b   1.000
_cell.length_c   1.000
_cell.angle_alpha   90.00
_cell.angle_beta   90.00
_cell.angle_gamma   90.00
#
_symmetry.space_group_name_H-M   'P 1'
#
loop_
_entity.id
_entity.type
_entity.pdbx_description
1 polymer ?
#
loop_
_entity_poly.entity_id
_entity_poly.type
_entity_poly.pdbx_seq_one_letter_code
_entity_poly.pdbx_strand_id
1 'polypeptide(L)'
;GYAPRQRFDLSVNILTNNAINKKKITVFGGKQLRPNLHIQDYCDVVKLFLSAPSEKINNQIFNVGYQNMSISEISEIVKRVVQKEFSLYKEIPIITTKSDDNRSYHINSDKIKQILGFKPNRSVEDAVKELCISFKKGLFKNSIDNDFYFNVKRLKRIQAS
;
A
#
# COMPACT_ATOMS: atom_id res chain seq x y z
N GLY A 1 -3.37 1.08 -3.95
CA GLY A 1 -4.53 1.51 -4.75
C GLY A 1 -5.84 1.26 -4.02
N TYR A 2 -6.93 1.68 -4.62
CA TYR A 2 -8.28 1.52 -4.06
C TYR A 2 -8.72 0.06 -4.04
N ALA A 3 -9.41 -0.32 -2.97
CA ALA A 3 -10.13 -1.59 -2.87
C ALA A 3 -11.47 -1.37 -2.16
N PRO A 4 -12.54 -2.14 -2.48
CA PRO A 4 -13.86 -2.01 -1.84
C PRO A 4 -13.79 -2.14 -0.31
N ARG A 5 -12.94 -3.06 0.19
CA ARG A 5 -12.53 -3.12 1.59
C ARG A 5 -11.12 -2.61 1.73
N GLN A 6 -10.96 -1.30 1.78
CA GLN A 6 -9.66 -0.66 1.95
C GLN A 6 -9.03 -1.04 3.29
N ARG A 7 -7.72 -1.26 3.29
CA ARG A 7 -6.94 -1.44 4.52
C ARG A 7 -6.09 -0.20 4.79
N PHE A 8 -6.37 0.48 5.91
CA PHE A 8 -5.57 1.62 6.36
C PHE A 8 -4.56 1.25 7.47
N ASP A 9 -4.20 -0.03 7.56
CA ASP A 9 -3.13 -0.56 8.39
C ASP A 9 -1.90 -1.02 7.59
N LEU A 10 -1.82 -0.65 6.30
CA LEU A 10 -0.68 -0.87 5.41
C LEU A 10 0.05 0.44 5.11
N SER A 11 1.38 0.40 4.93
CA SER A 11 2.26 1.57 4.88
C SER A 11 1.79 2.68 3.94
N VAL A 12 1.65 2.43 2.65
CA VAL A 12 1.19 3.44 1.67
C VAL A 12 -0.18 3.99 2.06
N ASN A 13 -1.09 3.11 2.43
CA ASN A 13 -2.48 3.46 2.69
C ASN A 13 -2.65 4.29 3.97
N ILE A 14 -1.98 3.90 5.08
CA ILE A 14 -2.07 4.63 6.35
C ILE A 14 -1.41 6.01 6.26
N LEU A 15 -0.26 6.11 5.57
CA LEU A 15 0.41 7.40 5.38
C LEU A 15 -0.45 8.33 4.53
N THR A 16 -1.09 7.83 3.47
CA THR A 16 -2.02 8.59 2.64
C THR A 16 -3.25 9.04 3.44
N ASN A 17 -3.86 8.12 4.21
CA ASN A 17 -5.02 8.44 5.07
C ASN A 17 -4.69 9.52 6.10
N ASN A 18 -3.52 9.42 6.77
CA ASN A 18 -3.07 10.42 7.73
C ASN A 18 -2.76 11.77 7.07
N ALA A 19 -2.10 11.76 5.90
CA ALA A 19 -1.82 12.98 5.14
C ALA A 19 -3.10 13.76 4.82
N ILE A 20 -4.14 13.06 4.36
CA ILE A 20 -5.41 13.68 3.96
C ILE A 20 -6.22 14.14 5.17
N ASN A 21 -6.41 13.29 6.18
CA ASN A 21 -7.33 13.58 7.27
C ASN A 21 -6.68 14.33 8.44
N LYS A 22 -5.39 14.05 8.73
CA LYS A 22 -4.65 14.67 9.83
C LYS A 22 -3.73 15.81 9.38
N LYS A 23 -3.58 16.00 8.05
CA LYS A 23 -2.66 16.98 7.44
C LYS A 23 -1.23 16.86 7.95
N LYS A 24 -0.83 15.66 8.34
CA LYS A 24 0.52 15.30 8.79
C LYS A 24 0.80 13.83 8.52
N ILE A 25 2.06 13.50 8.32
CA ILE A 25 2.54 12.13 8.14
C ILE A 25 3.43 11.80 9.33
N THR A 26 3.12 10.73 10.05
CA THR A 26 4.01 10.20 11.10
C THR A 26 4.69 8.96 10.57
N VAL A 27 6.02 8.96 10.58
CA VAL A 27 6.89 7.86 10.15
C VAL A 27 7.55 7.27 11.37
N PHE A 28 7.38 5.97 11.56
CA PHE A 28 8.05 5.21 12.62
C PHE A 28 9.32 4.55 12.05
N GLY A 29 10.50 4.98 12.49
CA GLY A 29 11.80 4.56 11.98
C GLY A 29 12.15 5.22 10.64
N GLY A 30 11.68 4.66 9.53
CA GLY A 30 11.79 5.25 8.19
C GLY A 30 12.72 4.52 7.23
N LYS A 31 13.83 3.94 7.70
CA LYS A 31 14.84 3.25 6.85
C LYS A 31 14.42 1.84 6.42
N GLN A 32 13.49 1.21 7.13
CA GLN A 32 13.04 -0.14 6.85
C GLN A 32 12.35 -0.23 5.49
N LEU A 33 12.76 -1.19 4.68
CA LEU A 33 12.20 -1.43 3.35
C LEU A 33 10.88 -2.20 3.44
N ARG A 34 10.00 -1.87 2.53
CA ARG A 34 8.74 -2.58 2.29
C ARG A 34 8.58 -2.85 0.80
N PRO A 35 8.33 -4.11 0.41
CA PRO A 35 7.94 -4.41 -0.96
C PRO A 35 6.51 -3.93 -1.19
N ASN A 36 6.31 -3.21 -2.27
CA ASN A 36 5.01 -2.67 -2.64
C ASN A 36 4.53 -3.30 -3.95
N LEU A 37 3.25 -3.58 -4.02
CA LEU A 37 2.57 -4.02 -5.23
C LEU A 37 1.19 -3.37 -5.25
N HIS A 38 0.82 -2.78 -6.37
CA HIS A 38 -0.51 -2.20 -6.54
C HIS A 38 -1.58 -3.30 -6.53
N ILE A 39 -2.73 -3.04 -5.91
CA ILE A 39 -3.80 -4.05 -5.77
C ILE A 39 -4.29 -4.57 -7.14
N GLN A 40 -4.36 -3.70 -8.16
CA GLN A 40 -4.74 -4.11 -9.50
C GLN A 40 -3.69 -5.01 -10.14
N ASP A 41 -2.40 -4.74 -9.95
CA ASP A 41 -1.34 -5.64 -10.41
C ASP A 41 -1.42 -7.00 -9.70
N TYR A 42 -1.81 -7.01 -8.41
CA TYR A 42 -2.09 -8.26 -7.70
C TYR A 42 -3.25 -9.03 -8.32
N CYS A 43 -4.35 -8.35 -8.68
CA CYS A 43 -5.46 -8.98 -9.39
C CYS A 43 -5.03 -9.53 -10.76
N ASP A 44 -4.17 -8.82 -11.47
CA ASP A 44 -3.64 -9.25 -12.77
C ASP A 44 -2.77 -10.50 -12.61
N VAL A 45 -1.99 -10.62 -11.52
CA VAL A 45 -1.26 -11.86 -11.18
C VAL A 45 -2.20 -13.03 -10.93
N VAL A 46 -3.27 -12.83 -10.15
CA VAL A 46 -4.25 -13.90 -9.89
C VAL A 46 -4.88 -14.38 -11.19
N LYS A 47 -5.29 -13.47 -12.09
CA LYS A 47 -5.81 -13.84 -13.42
C LYS A 47 -4.78 -14.63 -14.23
N LEU A 48 -3.51 -14.19 -14.20
CA LEU A 48 -2.42 -14.88 -14.88
C LEU A 48 -2.27 -16.31 -14.37
N PHE A 49 -2.27 -16.54 -13.06
CA PHE A 49 -2.18 -17.89 -12.49
C PHE A 49 -3.38 -18.78 -12.87
N LEU A 50 -4.59 -18.22 -12.94
CA LEU A 50 -5.79 -18.98 -13.33
C LEU A 50 -5.76 -19.43 -14.80
N SER A 51 -5.00 -18.74 -15.65
CA SER A 51 -4.87 -19.05 -17.08
C SER A 51 -3.53 -19.69 -17.47
N ALA A 52 -2.58 -19.76 -16.53
CA ALA A 52 -1.25 -20.31 -16.82
C ALA A 52 -1.28 -21.83 -17.00
N PRO A 53 -0.44 -22.38 -17.90
CA PRO A 53 -0.27 -23.82 -18.02
C PRO A 53 0.19 -24.46 -16.71
N SER A 54 -0.44 -25.58 -16.34
CA SER A 54 -0.17 -26.28 -15.06
C SER A 54 1.30 -26.65 -14.88
N GLU A 55 1.98 -27.05 -15.94
CA GLU A 55 3.40 -27.41 -15.91
C GLU A 55 4.32 -26.24 -15.53
N LYS A 56 3.88 -24.99 -15.71
CA LYS A 56 4.65 -23.80 -15.34
C LYS A 56 4.44 -23.37 -13.89
N ILE A 57 3.33 -23.77 -13.27
CA ILE A 57 2.95 -23.26 -11.94
C ILE A 57 2.84 -24.34 -10.87
N ASN A 58 2.62 -25.62 -11.23
CA ASN A 58 2.50 -26.70 -10.26
C ASN A 58 3.77 -26.83 -9.42
N ASN A 59 3.58 -26.94 -8.12
CA ASN A 59 4.66 -27.03 -7.12
C ASN A 59 5.67 -25.86 -7.17
N GLN A 60 5.26 -24.70 -7.69
CA GLN A 60 6.11 -23.52 -7.77
C GLN A 60 5.69 -22.46 -6.74
N ILE A 61 6.70 -21.77 -6.20
CA ILE A 61 6.50 -20.58 -5.37
C ILE A 61 7.01 -19.36 -6.17
N PHE A 62 6.18 -18.32 -6.23
CA PHE A 62 6.52 -17.07 -6.88
C PHE A 62 6.40 -15.91 -5.90
N ASN A 63 7.45 -15.11 -5.78
CA ASN A 63 7.36 -13.81 -5.16
C ASN A 63 6.81 -12.80 -6.15
N VAL A 64 5.94 -11.91 -5.68
CA VAL A 64 5.37 -10.85 -6.49
C VAL A 64 5.44 -9.53 -5.74
N GLY A 65 6.23 -8.62 -6.26
CA GLY A 65 6.37 -7.25 -5.78
C GLY A 65 6.88 -6.37 -6.90
N TYR A 66 6.85 -5.06 -6.69
CA TYR A 66 7.32 -4.12 -7.71
C TYR A 66 8.40 -3.19 -7.16
N GLN A 67 8.04 -2.32 -6.22
CA GLN A 67 8.94 -1.32 -5.68
C GLN A 67 9.32 -1.67 -4.24
N ASN A 68 10.59 -1.98 -4.00
CA ASN A 68 11.13 -2.10 -2.65
C ASN A 68 11.56 -0.69 -2.20
N MET A 69 10.79 -0.10 -1.30
CA MET A 69 10.99 1.29 -0.87
C MET A 69 11.02 1.39 0.65
N SER A 70 11.83 2.30 1.16
CA SER A 70 11.81 2.66 2.57
C SER A 70 10.51 3.41 2.93
N ILE A 71 10.12 3.36 4.20
CA ILE A 71 8.96 4.11 4.67
C ILE A 71 9.16 5.63 4.49
N SER A 72 10.40 6.11 4.60
CA SER A 72 10.73 7.52 4.32
C SER A 72 10.48 7.89 2.86
N GLU A 73 10.95 7.10 1.89
CA GLU A 73 10.68 7.34 0.47
C GLU A 73 9.18 7.32 0.16
N ILE A 74 8.45 6.35 0.73
CA ILE A 74 6.98 6.30 0.59
C ILE A 74 6.34 7.57 1.15
N SER A 75 6.80 8.06 2.31
CA SER A 75 6.23 9.26 2.95
C SER A 75 6.42 10.53 2.10
N GLU A 76 7.57 10.67 1.44
CA GLU A 76 7.82 11.79 0.52
C GLU A 76 6.93 11.72 -0.74
N ILE A 77 6.73 10.53 -1.31
CA ILE A 77 5.79 10.35 -2.42
C ILE A 77 4.37 10.73 -1.99
N VAL A 78 3.93 10.23 -0.82
CA VAL A 78 2.61 10.55 -0.28
C VAL A 78 2.44 12.05 -0.08
N LYS A 79 3.41 12.72 0.56
CA LYS A 79 3.40 14.18 0.77
C LYS A 79 3.21 14.90 -0.57
N ARG A 80 4.08 14.64 -1.52
CA ARG A 80 4.10 15.28 -2.84
C ARG A 80 2.78 15.09 -3.59
N VAL A 81 2.26 13.85 -3.63
CA VAL A 81 1.04 13.54 -4.36
C VAL A 81 -0.18 14.14 -3.69
N VAL A 82 -0.32 14.01 -2.36
CA VAL A 82 -1.46 14.56 -1.62
C VAL A 82 -1.49 16.10 -1.74
N GLN A 83 -0.35 16.78 -1.61
CA GLN A 83 -0.28 18.24 -1.79
C GLN A 83 -0.68 18.67 -3.21
N LYS A 84 -0.27 17.90 -4.24
CA LYS A 84 -0.66 18.15 -5.63
C LYS A 84 -2.16 17.94 -5.85
N GLU A 85 -2.71 16.85 -5.30
CA GLU A 85 -4.12 16.48 -5.47
C GLU A 85 -5.08 17.35 -4.64
N PHE A 86 -4.62 17.83 -3.49
CA PHE A 86 -5.40 18.69 -2.59
C PHE A 86 -4.72 20.04 -2.48
N SER A 87 -4.92 20.92 -3.45
CA SER A 87 -4.26 22.23 -3.57
C SER A 87 -4.43 23.17 -2.36
N LEU A 88 -5.37 22.88 -1.47
CA LEU A 88 -5.58 23.60 -0.22
C LEU A 88 -4.53 23.27 0.86
N TYR A 89 -3.73 22.21 0.68
CA TYR A 89 -2.72 21.81 1.66
C TYR A 89 -1.38 22.44 1.31
N LYS A 90 -1.10 23.61 1.93
CA LYS A 90 0.15 24.36 1.67
C LYS A 90 1.38 23.54 2.06
N GLU A 91 1.34 22.85 3.20
CA GLU A 91 2.42 21.98 3.67
C GLU A 91 1.87 20.82 4.51
N ILE A 92 2.42 19.61 4.28
CA ILE A 92 2.15 18.43 5.09
C ILE A 92 3.47 18.05 5.78
N PRO A 93 3.62 18.26 7.09
CA PRO A 93 4.84 17.89 7.81
C PRO A 93 5.00 16.36 7.88
N ILE A 94 6.23 15.90 7.71
CA ILE A 94 6.64 14.52 7.98
C ILE A 94 7.36 14.52 9.32
N ILE A 95 6.80 13.79 10.30
CA ILE A 95 7.33 13.66 11.64
C ILE A 95 7.88 12.26 11.80
N THR A 96 9.21 12.13 11.96
CA THR A 96 9.86 10.84 12.19
C THR A 96 10.01 10.58 13.68
N THR A 97 9.58 9.41 14.12
CA THR A 97 9.71 8.95 15.50
C THR A 97 10.53 7.66 15.55
N LYS A 98 11.07 7.31 16.70
CA LYS A 98 11.75 6.02 16.90
C LYS A 98 10.77 4.86 16.66
N SER A 99 11.29 3.75 16.18
CA SER A 99 10.55 2.51 15.99
C SER A 99 11.33 1.34 16.54
N ASP A 100 10.67 0.46 17.26
CA ASP A 100 11.22 -0.81 17.70
C ASP A 100 11.10 -1.89 16.60
N ASP A 101 10.34 -1.63 15.53
CA ASP A 101 10.22 -2.53 14.38
C ASP A 101 11.30 -2.23 13.33
N ASN A 102 12.44 -2.90 13.49
CA ASN A 102 13.58 -2.81 12.57
C ASN A 102 13.51 -3.81 11.41
N ARG A 103 12.43 -4.59 11.29
CA ARG A 103 12.28 -5.56 10.19
C ARG A 103 12.29 -4.85 8.85
N SER A 104 13.14 -5.32 7.94
CA SER A 104 13.24 -4.82 6.58
C SER A 104 13.01 -5.98 5.61
N TYR A 105 12.13 -5.77 4.64
CA TYR A 105 11.78 -6.77 3.66
C TYR A 105 12.11 -6.26 2.27
N HIS A 106 12.82 -7.10 1.52
CA HIS A 106 13.14 -6.87 0.13
C HIS A 106 12.81 -8.14 -0.63
N ILE A 107 12.05 -8.06 -1.70
CA ILE A 107 11.73 -9.22 -2.53
C ILE A 107 12.21 -9.05 -3.96
N ASN A 108 12.62 -10.17 -4.54
CA ASN A 108 12.94 -10.30 -5.95
C ASN A 108 11.81 -11.06 -6.66
N SER A 109 11.33 -10.51 -7.76
CA SER A 109 10.23 -11.05 -8.56
C SER A 109 10.68 -11.49 -9.97
N ASP A 110 11.97 -11.74 -10.17
CA ASP A 110 12.50 -12.13 -11.47
C ASP A 110 11.95 -13.48 -11.95
N LYS A 111 11.71 -14.43 -11.04
CA LYS A 111 11.17 -15.76 -11.38
C LYS A 111 9.81 -15.65 -12.09
N ILE A 112 8.87 -14.89 -11.55
CA ILE A 112 7.55 -14.74 -12.18
C ILE A 112 7.63 -14.04 -13.53
N LYS A 113 8.52 -13.06 -13.65
CA LYS A 113 8.78 -12.36 -14.91
C LYS A 113 9.36 -13.32 -15.97
N GLN A 114 10.33 -14.16 -15.59
CA GLN A 114 10.98 -15.10 -16.52
C GLN A 114 10.06 -16.23 -16.96
N ILE A 115 9.29 -16.81 -16.03
CA ILE A 115 8.48 -18.01 -16.30
C ILE A 115 7.12 -17.64 -16.89
N LEU A 116 6.48 -16.57 -16.39
CA LEU A 116 5.10 -16.21 -16.75
C LEU A 116 5.00 -14.84 -17.47
N GLY A 117 6.13 -14.16 -17.70
CA GLY A 117 6.14 -12.87 -18.39
C GLY A 117 5.51 -11.71 -17.60
N PHE A 118 5.15 -11.91 -16.33
CA PHE A 118 4.49 -10.89 -15.54
C PHE A 118 5.41 -9.72 -15.22
N LYS A 119 4.93 -8.50 -15.46
CA LYS A 119 5.58 -7.24 -15.08
C LYS A 119 4.53 -6.32 -14.47
N PRO A 120 4.68 -5.92 -13.18
CA PRO A 120 3.87 -4.86 -12.62
C PRO A 120 4.06 -3.56 -13.39
N ASN A 121 3.01 -2.75 -13.49
CA ASN A 121 3.05 -1.50 -14.24
C ASN A 121 2.48 -0.28 -13.48
N ARG A 122 2.00 -0.49 -12.24
CA ARG A 122 1.44 0.58 -11.39
C ARG A 122 2.35 0.85 -10.20
N SER A 123 2.81 2.09 -10.08
CA SER A 123 3.73 2.55 -9.05
C SER A 123 3.02 2.85 -7.71
N VAL A 124 3.82 3.08 -6.66
CA VAL A 124 3.34 3.63 -5.37
C VAL A 124 2.68 5.00 -5.59
N GLU A 125 3.23 5.83 -6.49
CA GLU A 125 2.65 7.12 -6.82
C GLU A 125 1.24 6.97 -7.41
N ASP A 126 1.03 6.01 -8.31
CA ASP A 126 -0.29 5.73 -8.91
C ASP A 126 -1.27 5.28 -7.85
N ALA A 127 -0.83 4.42 -6.92
CA ALA A 127 -1.66 3.98 -5.79
C ALA A 127 -2.10 5.16 -4.90
N VAL A 128 -1.20 6.10 -4.60
CA VAL A 128 -1.54 7.30 -3.81
C VAL A 128 -2.51 8.21 -4.56
N LYS A 129 -2.31 8.44 -5.86
CA LYS A 129 -3.25 9.21 -6.71
C LYS A 129 -4.64 8.61 -6.69
N GLU A 130 -4.73 7.29 -6.88
CA GLU A 130 -6.02 6.57 -6.87
C GLU A 130 -6.72 6.71 -5.51
N LEU A 131 -5.98 6.59 -4.40
CA LEU A 131 -6.52 6.83 -3.06
C LEU A 131 -7.03 8.28 -2.90
N CYS A 132 -6.28 9.27 -3.37
CA CYS A 132 -6.71 10.68 -3.33
C CYS A 132 -8.03 10.89 -4.09
N ILE A 133 -8.16 10.30 -5.27
CA ILE A 133 -9.41 10.35 -6.06
C ILE A 133 -10.56 9.69 -5.28
N SER A 134 -10.30 8.55 -4.64
CA SER A 134 -11.29 7.82 -3.85
C SER A 134 -11.75 8.61 -2.62
N PHE A 135 -10.84 9.31 -1.95
CA PHE A 135 -11.16 10.24 -0.86
C PHE A 135 -12.02 11.42 -1.35
N LYS A 136 -11.67 12.04 -2.49
CA LYS A 136 -12.47 13.12 -3.11
C LYS A 136 -13.89 12.67 -3.45
N LYS A 137 -14.06 11.41 -3.83
CA LYS A 137 -15.38 10.79 -4.10
C LYS A 137 -16.14 10.37 -2.84
N GLY A 138 -15.58 10.57 -1.64
CA GLY A 138 -16.23 10.20 -0.38
C GLY A 138 -16.39 8.69 -0.15
N LEU A 139 -15.57 7.85 -0.79
CA LEU A 139 -15.67 6.39 -0.69
C LEU A 139 -15.21 5.83 0.66
N PHE A 140 -14.46 6.62 1.45
CA PHE A 140 -13.94 6.19 2.75
C PHE A 140 -14.58 7.00 3.89
N LYS A 141 -15.64 6.45 4.46
CA LYS A 141 -16.35 7.09 5.58
C LYS A 141 -15.65 6.80 6.90
N ASN A 142 -15.34 7.87 7.67
CA ASN A 142 -14.67 7.78 8.98
C ASN A 142 -13.42 6.89 8.97
N SER A 143 -12.54 7.11 7.99
CA SER A 143 -11.41 6.25 7.68
C SER A 143 -10.32 6.20 8.76
N ILE A 144 -10.33 7.12 9.73
CA ILE A 144 -9.39 7.15 10.86
C ILE A 144 -9.82 6.18 11.97
N ASP A 145 -11.12 6.13 12.27
CA ASP A 145 -11.62 5.47 13.48
C ASP A 145 -12.40 4.19 13.19
N ASN A 146 -12.99 4.08 12.00
CA ASN A 146 -13.78 2.91 11.64
C ASN A 146 -12.91 1.65 11.55
N ASP A 147 -13.15 0.71 12.47
CA ASP A 147 -12.42 -0.56 12.58
C ASP A 147 -12.50 -1.43 11.32
N PHE A 148 -13.50 -1.22 10.47
CA PHE A 148 -13.62 -1.91 9.18
C PHE A 148 -12.35 -1.84 8.33
N TYR A 149 -11.58 -0.75 8.46
CA TYR A 149 -10.35 -0.52 7.71
C TYR A 149 -9.07 -1.06 8.39
N PHE A 150 -9.18 -1.64 9.61
CA PHE A 150 -8.04 -2.08 10.41
C PHE A 150 -8.21 -3.53 10.86
N ASN A 151 -7.45 -4.44 10.29
CA ASN A 151 -7.64 -5.88 10.52
C ASN A 151 -7.60 -6.27 12.00
N VAL A 152 -6.58 -5.82 12.73
CA VAL A 152 -6.43 -6.18 14.16
C VAL A 152 -7.56 -5.61 15.00
N LYS A 153 -7.96 -4.35 14.79
CA LYS A 153 -9.09 -3.74 15.48
C LYS A 153 -10.39 -4.49 15.20
N ARG A 154 -10.61 -4.84 13.94
CA ARG A 154 -11.79 -5.57 13.49
C ARG A 154 -11.89 -6.96 14.13
N LEU A 155 -10.78 -7.72 14.12
CA LEU A 155 -10.73 -9.06 14.72
C LEU A 155 -10.98 -9.01 16.23
N LYS A 156 -10.35 -8.08 16.96
CA LYS A 156 -10.59 -7.92 18.40
C LYS A 156 -12.05 -7.61 18.69
N ARG A 157 -12.72 -6.79 17.90
CA ARG A 157 -14.14 -6.50 18.10
C ARG A 157 -15.03 -7.73 17.87
N ILE A 158 -14.77 -8.51 16.82
CA ILE A 158 -15.55 -9.71 16.51
C ILE A 158 -15.35 -10.80 17.57
N GLN A 159 -14.14 -10.91 18.14
CA GLN A 159 -13.86 -11.89 19.21
C GLN A 159 -14.40 -11.47 20.57
N ALA A 160 -14.71 -10.18 20.77
CA ALA A 160 -15.27 -9.66 22.01
C ALA A 160 -16.82 -9.63 22.01
N SER A 161 -17.42 -9.94 20.87
CA SER A 161 -18.88 -10.08 20.69
C SER A 161 -19.29 -11.54 20.71
#